data_72e39f8d8c64c958192aefaefbfafd77
#
_entry.id   72e39f8d8c64c958192aefaefbfafd77
#
_cell.length_a   1.000
_cell.length_b   1.000
_cell.length_c   1.000
_cell.angle_alpha   90.00
_cell.angle_beta   90.00
_cell.angle_gamma   90.00
#
_symmetry.space_group_name_H-M   'P 1'
#
loop_
_entity.id
_entity.type
_entity.pdbx_description
1 polymer ?
#
loop_
_entity_poly.entity_id
_entity_poly.type
_entity_poly.pdbx_seq_one_letter_code
_entity_poly.pdbx_strand_id
1 'polypeptide(L)'
;MQNQLVNPAPKTTLLLYASVDGQTEKISRFIHDELKVLGRHSTIENISNFKENLEDFDKILLASSIRYGLHHPDFLKFVEEKAPLLNSKKTAFVSVNLVARKIEKQSPETNPYVVKFLQSTSWKPQLTAVFPGKLNYSKYPFKDRIMIQLIMWLTNGPTNAKTNIEYTDWKIVQDFAKKFASL
;
A
#
# COMPACT_ATOMS: atom_id res chain seq x y z
N MET A 1 24.02 22.40 37.83
CA MET A 1 23.74 22.29 36.40
C MET A 1 22.83 21.07 36.17
N GLN A 2 21.54 21.29 36.06
CA GLN A 2 20.57 20.18 35.83
C GLN A 2 20.63 19.82 34.35
N ASN A 3 21.10 18.61 34.05
CA ASN A 3 20.95 17.99 32.73
C ASN A 3 19.44 17.78 32.48
N GLN A 4 18.83 18.65 31.73
CA GLN A 4 17.52 18.37 31.17
C GLN A 4 17.70 17.21 30.18
N LEU A 5 17.24 16.02 30.58
CA LEU A 5 17.03 14.90 29.68
C LEU A 5 16.02 15.37 28.63
N VAL A 6 16.51 15.75 27.46
CA VAL A 6 15.68 16.00 26.28
C VAL A 6 15.01 14.66 25.95
N ASN A 7 13.75 14.52 26.33
CA ASN A 7 12.95 13.38 25.90
C ASN A 7 12.97 13.38 24.36
N PRO A 8 13.46 12.32 23.70
CA PRO A 8 13.42 12.28 22.25
C PRO A 8 11.98 12.47 21.80
N ALA A 9 11.76 13.34 20.81
CA ALA A 9 10.45 13.57 20.24
C ALA A 9 9.78 12.23 19.90
N PRO A 10 8.46 12.09 20.10
CA PRO A 10 7.78 10.83 19.86
C PRO A 10 8.02 10.40 18.41
N LYS A 11 8.53 9.19 18.23
CA LYS A 11 8.77 8.60 16.91
C LYS A 11 7.50 8.58 16.11
N THR A 12 7.49 9.27 14.99
CA THR A 12 6.30 9.43 14.15
C THR A 12 6.30 8.43 13.00
N THR A 13 5.13 7.89 12.70
CA THR A 13 4.92 6.97 11.59
C THR A 13 4.19 7.68 10.46
N LEU A 14 4.68 7.56 9.23
CA LEU A 14 4.07 8.10 8.03
C LEU A 14 3.47 6.96 7.20
N LEU A 15 2.22 7.13 6.75
CA LEU A 15 1.57 6.30 5.75
C LEU A 15 1.30 7.13 4.50
N LEU A 16 1.93 6.77 3.39
CA LEU A 16 1.66 7.39 2.09
C LEU A 16 0.97 6.37 1.18
N TYR A 17 -0.09 6.80 0.54
CA TYR A 17 -0.82 5.95 -0.40
C TYR A 17 -0.97 6.59 -1.77
N ALA A 18 -0.99 5.75 -2.82
CA ALA A 18 -1.38 6.11 -4.17
C ALA A 18 -2.52 5.19 -4.61
N SER A 19 -3.70 5.75 -4.81
CA SER A 19 -4.95 5.00 -5.06
C SER A 19 -5.67 5.53 -6.28
N VAL A 20 -6.11 4.64 -7.18
CA VAL A 20 -6.95 5.02 -8.34
C VAL A 20 -8.44 4.93 -7.97
N ASP A 21 -8.88 3.79 -7.44
CA ASP A 21 -10.30 3.49 -7.19
C ASP A 21 -10.70 3.58 -5.72
N GLY A 22 -9.83 4.08 -4.85
CA GLY A 22 -10.08 4.31 -3.43
C GLY A 22 -9.80 3.11 -2.50
N GLN A 23 -9.59 1.89 -3.01
CA GLN A 23 -9.38 0.73 -2.12
C GLN A 23 -8.03 0.77 -1.40
N THR A 24 -6.96 1.24 -2.05
CA THR A 24 -5.65 1.42 -1.40
C THR A 24 -5.74 2.44 -0.29
N GLU A 25 -6.44 3.56 -0.52
CA GLU A 25 -6.70 4.55 0.52
C GLU A 25 -7.46 3.94 1.70
N LYS A 26 -8.55 3.20 1.44
CA LYS A 26 -9.35 2.54 2.48
C LYS A 26 -8.51 1.60 3.35
N ILE A 27 -7.65 0.79 2.72
CA ILE A 27 -6.71 -0.11 3.42
C ILE A 27 -5.70 0.69 4.25
N SER A 28 -5.13 1.76 3.69
CA SER A 28 -4.15 2.60 4.40
C SER A 28 -4.77 3.30 5.60
N ARG A 29 -6.01 3.81 5.47
CA ARG A 29 -6.75 4.40 6.60
C ARG A 29 -7.05 3.37 7.69
N PHE A 30 -7.44 2.16 7.31
CA PHE A 30 -7.64 1.08 8.27
C PHE A 30 -6.35 0.76 9.04
N ILE A 31 -5.20 0.66 8.36
CA ILE A 31 -3.90 0.46 9.01
C ILE A 31 -3.57 1.64 9.96
N HIS A 32 -3.82 2.88 9.55
CA HIS A 32 -3.65 4.07 10.39
C HIS A 32 -4.50 3.98 11.67
N ASP A 33 -5.77 3.61 11.55
CA ASP A 33 -6.68 3.47 12.69
C ASP A 33 -6.23 2.35 13.65
N GLU A 34 -5.77 1.21 13.11
CA GLU A 34 -5.21 0.11 13.92
C GLU A 34 -3.92 0.56 14.65
N LEU A 35 -3.05 1.34 14.02
CA LEU A 35 -1.88 1.91 14.69
C LEU A 35 -2.28 2.81 15.86
N LYS A 36 -3.34 3.62 15.68
CA LYS A 36 -3.88 4.47 16.75
C LYS A 36 -4.42 3.63 17.91
N VAL A 37 -5.15 2.55 17.63
CA VAL A 37 -5.60 1.59 18.65
C VAL A 37 -4.43 0.98 19.43
N LEU A 38 -3.30 0.74 18.76
CA LEU A 38 -2.07 0.24 19.36
C LEU A 38 -1.23 1.34 20.07
N GLY A 39 -1.77 2.54 20.24
CA GLY A 39 -1.09 3.67 20.89
C GLY A 39 0.06 4.27 20.08
N ARG A 40 0.07 4.07 18.76
CA ARG A 40 1.11 4.61 17.85
C ARG A 40 0.59 5.85 17.13
N HIS A 41 1.33 6.95 17.23
CA HIS A 41 1.03 8.16 16.44
C HIS A 41 1.45 7.95 14.99
N SER A 42 0.54 8.27 14.07
CA SER A 42 0.83 8.19 12.64
C SER A 42 0.12 9.30 11.86
N THR A 43 0.73 9.71 10.77
CA THR A 43 0.16 10.62 9.76
C THR A 43 -0.15 9.80 8.51
N ILE A 44 -1.26 10.10 7.85
CA ILE A 44 -1.64 9.45 6.58
C ILE A 44 -1.96 10.50 5.53
N GLU A 45 -1.37 10.35 4.33
CA GLU A 45 -1.59 11.27 3.23
C GLU A 45 -1.50 10.59 1.86
N ASN A 46 -2.14 11.19 0.85
CA ASN A 46 -1.92 10.82 -0.54
C ASN A 46 -0.51 11.25 -0.96
N ILE A 47 0.24 10.35 -1.57
CA ILE A 47 1.63 10.57 -1.96
C ILE A 47 1.81 11.80 -2.87
N SER A 48 0.80 12.11 -3.71
CA SER A 48 0.82 13.27 -4.62
C SER A 48 0.70 14.61 -3.89
N ASN A 49 0.20 14.62 -2.66
CA ASN A 49 0.00 15.81 -1.84
C ASN A 49 1.10 16.01 -0.81
N PHE A 50 1.91 14.98 -0.56
CA PHE A 50 2.92 14.98 0.49
C PHE A 50 4.02 16.01 0.21
N LYS A 51 4.22 16.93 1.18
CA LYS A 51 5.19 18.03 1.08
C LYS A 51 6.13 18.12 2.29
N GLU A 52 5.88 17.32 3.32
CA GLU A 52 6.70 17.31 4.53
C GLU A 52 8.06 16.66 4.28
N ASN A 53 8.99 16.83 5.23
CA ASN A 53 10.29 16.20 5.14
C ASN A 53 10.19 14.74 5.65
N LEU A 54 10.61 13.77 4.82
CA LEU A 54 10.67 12.35 5.22
C LEU A 54 11.62 12.10 6.40
N GLU A 55 12.58 12.99 6.64
CA GLU A 55 13.53 12.85 7.75
C GLU A 55 12.85 12.93 9.11
N ASP A 56 11.69 13.61 9.19
CA ASP A 56 10.91 13.78 10.42
C ASP A 56 10.21 12.50 10.87
N PHE A 57 10.24 11.44 10.05
CA PHE A 57 9.59 10.17 10.32
C PHE A 57 10.60 9.03 10.48
N ASP A 58 10.40 8.21 11.50
CA ASP A 58 11.25 7.04 11.77
C ASP A 58 10.77 5.79 11.02
N LYS A 59 9.46 5.73 10.76
CA LYS A 59 8.79 4.59 10.16
C LYS A 59 7.87 5.04 9.04
N ILE A 60 7.99 4.42 7.86
CA ILE A 60 7.24 4.82 6.67
C ILE A 60 6.59 3.61 6.02
N LEU A 61 5.30 3.70 5.76
CA LEU A 61 4.55 2.74 4.95
C LEU A 61 4.19 3.41 3.62
N LEU A 62 4.52 2.74 2.51
CA LEU A 62 4.10 3.15 1.18
C LEU A 62 3.11 2.12 0.63
N ALA A 63 1.92 2.58 0.23
CA ALA A 63 0.87 1.74 -0.34
C ALA A 63 0.54 2.18 -1.78
N SER A 64 0.42 1.23 -2.69
CA SER A 64 0.11 1.53 -4.09
C SER A 64 -0.89 0.56 -4.70
N SER A 65 -1.82 1.10 -5.49
CA SER A 65 -2.68 0.32 -6.38
C SER A 65 -1.93 -0.13 -7.63
N ILE A 66 -2.45 -1.19 -8.28
CA ILE A 66 -2.04 -1.61 -9.62
C ILE A 66 -3.10 -1.20 -10.64
N ARG A 67 -2.66 -0.53 -11.71
CA ARG A 67 -3.45 -0.26 -12.90
C ARG A 67 -2.61 -0.59 -14.13
N TYR A 68 -3.19 -1.31 -15.10
CA TYR A 68 -2.49 -1.75 -16.33
C TYR A 68 -1.17 -2.53 -16.07
N GLY A 69 -1.11 -3.29 -14.98
CA GLY A 69 0.07 -4.10 -14.65
C GLY A 69 1.21 -3.33 -13.98
N LEU A 70 1.03 -2.06 -13.67
CA LEU A 70 2.02 -1.20 -13.03
C LEU A 70 1.46 -0.60 -11.72
N HIS A 71 2.35 -0.32 -10.78
CA HIS A 71 2.05 0.50 -9.62
C HIS A 71 1.78 1.94 -10.05
N HIS A 72 1.10 2.71 -9.19
CA HIS A 72 0.73 4.10 -9.47
C HIS A 72 1.96 4.93 -9.86
N PRO A 73 1.89 5.79 -10.91
CA PRO A 73 3.05 6.57 -11.38
C PRO A 73 3.70 7.42 -10.29
N ASP A 74 2.89 8.09 -9.46
CA ASP A 74 3.42 8.94 -8.38
C ASP A 74 4.15 8.13 -7.31
N PHE A 75 3.68 6.90 -7.03
CA PHE A 75 4.39 5.98 -6.14
C PHE A 75 5.74 5.56 -6.74
N LEU A 76 5.77 5.19 -8.02
CA LEU A 76 7.01 4.78 -8.70
C LEU A 76 8.04 5.91 -8.69
N LYS A 77 7.62 7.12 -9.07
CA LYS A 77 8.45 8.32 -9.07
C LYS A 77 8.99 8.63 -7.66
N PHE A 78 8.11 8.61 -6.66
CA PHE A 78 8.50 8.88 -5.27
C PHE A 78 9.54 7.89 -4.75
N VAL A 79 9.33 6.59 -5.02
CA VAL A 79 10.30 5.56 -4.61
C VAL A 79 11.63 5.74 -5.33
N GLU A 80 11.65 6.02 -6.63
CA GLU A 80 12.87 6.25 -7.40
C GLU A 80 13.68 7.42 -6.82
N GLU A 81 13.03 8.54 -6.51
CA GLU A 81 13.67 9.74 -5.97
C GLU A 81 14.12 9.58 -4.51
N LYS A 82 13.38 8.81 -3.70
CA LYS A 82 13.57 8.73 -2.25
C LYS A 82 14.18 7.41 -1.75
N ALA A 83 14.52 6.47 -2.64
CA ALA A 83 15.01 5.14 -2.26
C ALA A 83 16.21 5.17 -1.27
N PRO A 84 17.24 6.03 -1.40
CA PRO A 84 18.33 6.07 -0.42
C PRO A 84 17.85 6.42 0.98
N LEU A 85 16.95 7.41 1.11
CA LEU A 85 16.40 7.82 2.40
C LEU A 85 15.44 6.76 2.95
N LEU A 86 14.59 6.16 2.10
CA LEU A 86 13.71 5.08 2.52
C LEU A 86 14.49 3.87 3.04
N ASN A 87 15.65 3.55 2.46
CA ASN A 87 16.51 2.45 2.92
C ASN A 87 17.19 2.74 4.28
N SER A 88 17.30 3.99 4.69
CA SER A 88 17.83 4.36 6.02
C SER A 88 16.78 4.34 7.13
N LYS A 89 15.50 4.15 6.77
CA LYS A 89 14.36 4.17 7.68
C LYS A 89 13.75 2.77 7.84
N LYS A 90 12.86 2.60 8.82
CA LYS A 90 12.01 1.42 8.92
C LYS A 90 10.86 1.55 7.93
N THR A 91 10.84 0.72 6.91
CA THR A 91 9.87 0.87 5.83
C THR A 91 9.05 -0.38 5.54
N ALA A 92 7.81 -0.17 5.15
CA ALA A 92 6.90 -1.21 4.69
C ALA A 92 6.29 -0.85 3.33
N PHE A 93 6.03 -1.88 2.52
CA PHE A 93 5.37 -1.78 1.23
C PHE A 93 4.07 -2.56 1.21
N VAL A 94 3.01 -1.94 0.71
CA VAL A 94 1.70 -2.56 0.49
C VAL A 94 1.30 -2.42 -0.98
N SER A 95 1.12 -3.55 -1.66
CA SER A 95 0.55 -3.59 -3.01
C SER A 95 -0.91 -4.02 -2.96
N VAL A 96 -1.80 -3.22 -3.54
CA VAL A 96 -3.23 -3.55 -3.63
C VAL A 96 -3.60 -3.83 -5.08
N ASN A 97 -4.02 -5.06 -5.37
CA ASN A 97 -4.32 -5.47 -6.74
C ASN A 97 -5.36 -6.60 -6.82
N LEU A 98 -6.05 -6.71 -7.97
CA LEU A 98 -7.08 -7.72 -8.19
C LEU A 98 -6.53 -9.13 -8.46
N VAL A 99 -5.26 -9.28 -8.83
CA VAL A 99 -4.65 -10.60 -9.01
C VAL A 99 -4.55 -11.33 -7.68
N ALA A 100 -4.36 -10.60 -6.60
CA ALA A 100 -4.33 -11.11 -5.23
C ALA A 100 -5.68 -11.69 -4.74
N ARG A 101 -6.79 -11.61 -5.52
CA ARG A 101 -8.01 -12.38 -5.23
C ARG A 101 -7.78 -13.89 -5.25
N LYS A 102 -6.72 -14.33 -5.94
CA LYS A 102 -6.25 -15.72 -5.93
C LYS A 102 -5.29 -15.91 -4.77
N ILE A 103 -5.57 -16.89 -3.90
CA ILE A 103 -4.78 -17.15 -2.67
C ILE A 103 -3.29 -17.33 -2.96
N GLU A 104 -2.96 -18.04 -4.03
CA GLU A 104 -1.57 -18.28 -4.47
C GLU A 104 -0.85 -16.99 -4.96
N LYS A 105 -1.56 -15.86 -5.07
CA LYS A 105 -1.02 -14.55 -5.47
C LYS A 105 -1.07 -13.50 -4.36
N GLN A 106 -1.32 -13.90 -3.13
CA GLN A 106 -1.39 -13.01 -1.97
C GLN A 106 -0.04 -12.80 -1.26
N SER A 107 0.99 -13.57 -1.65
CA SER A 107 2.32 -13.35 -1.07
C SER A 107 3.19 -12.45 -1.95
N PRO A 108 4.12 -11.69 -1.36
CA PRO A 108 5.07 -10.85 -2.11
C PRO A 108 5.90 -11.64 -3.12
N GLU A 109 6.23 -12.90 -2.81
CA GLU A 109 7.07 -13.80 -3.63
C GLU A 109 6.32 -14.35 -4.84
N THR A 110 5.00 -14.44 -4.78
CA THR A 110 4.17 -15.04 -5.83
C THR A 110 3.35 -14.03 -6.62
N ASN A 111 3.24 -12.78 -6.12
CA ASN A 111 2.52 -11.74 -6.83
C ASN A 111 3.40 -11.13 -7.94
N PRO A 112 3.02 -11.26 -9.23
CA PRO A 112 3.89 -10.88 -10.34
C PRO A 112 4.24 -9.39 -10.36
N TYR A 113 3.36 -8.53 -9.88
CA TYR A 113 3.58 -7.08 -9.86
C TYR A 113 4.59 -6.69 -8.78
N VAL A 114 4.49 -7.33 -7.61
CA VAL A 114 5.40 -7.09 -6.49
C VAL A 114 6.78 -7.64 -6.79
N VAL A 115 6.87 -8.87 -7.32
CA VAL A 115 8.15 -9.48 -7.74
C VAL A 115 8.85 -8.56 -8.75
N LYS A 116 8.16 -8.16 -9.82
CA LYS A 116 8.72 -7.27 -10.85
C LYS A 116 9.19 -5.93 -10.25
N PHE A 117 8.40 -5.31 -9.40
CA PHE A 117 8.75 -4.04 -8.77
C PHE A 117 9.97 -4.17 -7.86
N LEU A 118 10.01 -5.15 -6.95
CA LEU A 118 11.12 -5.35 -6.01
C LEU A 118 12.43 -5.72 -6.72
N GLN A 119 12.37 -6.33 -7.90
CA GLN A 119 13.54 -6.59 -8.74
C GLN A 119 14.07 -5.33 -9.44
N SER A 120 13.19 -4.38 -9.77
CA SER A 120 13.54 -3.16 -10.52
C SER A 120 13.90 -1.96 -9.65
N THR A 121 13.53 -1.97 -8.36
CA THR A 121 13.79 -0.85 -7.45
C THR A 121 15.03 -1.06 -6.58
N SER A 122 15.75 0.02 -6.27
CA SER A 122 16.82 0.04 -5.25
C SER A 122 16.29 0.12 -3.81
N TRP A 123 15.01 0.45 -3.61
CA TRP A 123 14.39 0.43 -2.29
C TRP A 123 14.18 -1.01 -1.80
N LYS A 124 14.53 -1.27 -0.53
CA LYS A 124 14.42 -2.58 0.12
C LYS A 124 13.56 -2.47 1.38
N PRO A 125 12.22 -2.51 1.25
CA PRO A 125 11.31 -2.47 2.41
C PRO A 125 11.54 -3.70 3.32
N GLN A 126 11.52 -3.49 4.64
CA GLN A 126 11.68 -4.59 5.61
C GLN A 126 10.41 -5.44 5.74
N LEU A 127 9.26 -4.87 5.41
CA LEU A 127 7.98 -5.59 5.43
C LEU A 127 7.24 -5.32 4.13
N THR A 128 6.77 -6.38 3.49
CA THR A 128 5.95 -6.28 2.27
C THR A 128 4.68 -7.08 2.42
N ALA A 129 3.56 -6.51 1.98
CA ALA A 129 2.27 -7.20 1.94
C ALA A 129 1.56 -6.99 0.60
N VAL A 130 0.73 -7.96 0.26
CA VAL A 130 -0.14 -7.93 -0.92
C VAL A 130 -1.57 -8.12 -0.46
N PHE A 131 -2.43 -7.15 -0.75
CA PHE A 131 -3.84 -7.25 -0.43
C PHE A 131 -4.71 -7.29 -1.69
N PRO A 132 -5.72 -8.16 -1.73
CA PRO A 132 -6.69 -8.12 -2.80
C PRO A 132 -7.50 -6.83 -2.70
N GLY A 133 -7.77 -6.23 -3.86
CA GLY A 133 -8.52 -5.01 -3.97
C GLY A 133 -10.04 -5.23 -4.05
N LYS A 134 -10.72 -4.26 -4.64
CA LYS A 134 -12.17 -4.28 -4.89
C LYS A 134 -12.43 -4.22 -6.39
N LEU A 135 -13.33 -5.06 -6.87
CA LEU A 135 -13.86 -5.03 -8.22
C LEU A 135 -15.20 -4.33 -8.20
N ASN A 136 -15.30 -3.17 -8.86
CA ASN A 136 -16.56 -2.44 -8.99
C ASN A 136 -16.68 -1.86 -10.40
N TYR A 137 -17.31 -2.60 -11.31
CA TYR A 137 -17.45 -2.21 -12.70
C TYR A 137 -18.21 -0.90 -12.91
N SER A 138 -19.12 -0.53 -12.01
CA SER A 138 -19.91 0.70 -12.14
C SER A 138 -19.04 1.97 -11.97
N LYS A 139 -17.89 1.85 -11.30
CA LYS A 139 -16.94 2.96 -11.09
C LYS A 139 -15.92 3.12 -12.21
N TYR A 140 -15.79 2.12 -13.09
CA TYR A 140 -14.76 2.17 -14.12
C TYR A 140 -15.25 2.93 -15.36
N PRO A 141 -14.40 3.80 -15.96
CA PRO A 141 -14.62 4.30 -17.31
C PRO A 141 -14.87 3.17 -18.29
N PHE A 142 -15.61 3.43 -19.35
CA PHE A 142 -16.05 2.38 -20.30
C PHE A 142 -14.87 1.54 -20.85
N LYS A 143 -13.77 2.18 -21.23
CA LYS A 143 -12.58 1.49 -21.75
C LYS A 143 -11.97 0.56 -20.72
N ASP A 144 -11.80 1.04 -19.48
CA ASP A 144 -11.24 0.26 -18.37
C ASP A 144 -12.13 -0.93 -18.02
N ARG A 145 -13.46 -0.71 -18.02
CA ARG A 145 -14.43 -1.76 -17.74
C ARG A 145 -14.32 -2.92 -18.72
N ILE A 146 -14.26 -2.64 -20.03
CA ILE A 146 -14.11 -3.69 -21.05
C ILE A 146 -12.81 -4.45 -20.85
N MET A 147 -11.69 -3.75 -20.62
CA MET A 147 -10.40 -4.38 -20.45
C MET A 147 -10.35 -5.23 -19.17
N ILE A 148 -10.89 -4.74 -18.05
CA ILE A 148 -10.95 -5.51 -16.80
C ILE A 148 -11.86 -6.72 -16.96
N GLN A 149 -13.01 -6.60 -17.68
CA GLN A 149 -13.89 -7.72 -17.98
C GLN A 149 -13.16 -8.79 -18.81
N LEU A 150 -12.38 -8.40 -19.81
CA LEU A 150 -11.56 -9.33 -20.59
C LEU A 150 -10.54 -10.06 -19.75
N ILE A 151 -9.81 -9.34 -18.89
CA ILE A 151 -8.84 -9.93 -17.95
C ILE A 151 -9.56 -10.90 -16.99
N MET A 152 -10.72 -10.51 -16.46
CA MET A 152 -11.50 -11.35 -15.57
C MET A 152 -11.99 -12.62 -16.28
N TRP A 153 -12.46 -12.50 -17.52
CA TRP A 153 -12.85 -13.66 -18.32
C TRP A 153 -11.68 -14.62 -18.52
N LEU A 154 -10.51 -14.13 -18.93
CA LEU A 154 -9.29 -14.94 -19.13
C LEU A 154 -8.78 -15.58 -17.83
N THR A 155 -9.13 -15.04 -16.67
CA THR A 155 -8.65 -15.49 -15.37
C THR A 155 -9.73 -16.12 -14.49
N ASN A 156 -10.87 -16.53 -15.12
CA ASN A 156 -12.03 -17.12 -14.44
C ASN A 156 -12.60 -16.26 -13.30
N GLY A 157 -12.62 -14.93 -13.51
CA GLY A 157 -13.21 -13.97 -12.59
C GLY A 157 -14.61 -13.54 -13.03
N PRO A 158 -15.37 -12.79 -12.20
CA PRO A 158 -16.69 -12.31 -12.53
C PRO A 158 -16.65 -11.24 -13.62
N THR A 159 -17.50 -11.39 -14.64
CA THR A 159 -17.58 -10.49 -15.81
C THR A 159 -18.86 -9.68 -15.88
N ASN A 160 -19.82 -9.90 -14.97
CA ASN A 160 -21.08 -9.17 -14.95
C ASN A 160 -20.82 -7.68 -14.65
N ALA A 161 -21.29 -6.78 -15.52
CA ALA A 161 -21.10 -5.33 -15.41
C ALA A 161 -21.69 -4.69 -14.12
N LYS A 162 -22.56 -5.41 -13.40
CA LYS A 162 -23.12 -4.99 -12.10
C LYS A 162 -22.30 -5.51 -10.90
N THR A 163 -21.22 -6.26 -11.15
CA THR A 163 -20.39 -6.83 -10.08
C THR A 163 -19.77 -5.73 -9.23
N ASN A 164 -19.93 -5.87 -7.91
CA ASN A 164 -19.31 -5.05 -6.89
C ASN A 164 -18.87 -5.96 -5.75
N ILE A 165 -17.63 -6.42 -5.78
CA ILE A 165 -17.06 -7.40 -4.83
C ILE A 165 -15.79 -6.82 -4.22
N GLU A 166 -15.73 -6.79 -2.91
CA GLU A 166 -14.52 -6.49 -2.14
C GLU A 166 -13.86 -7.80 -1.72
N TYR A 167 -12.62 -8.01 -2.14
CA TYR A 167 -11.85 -9.21 -1.84
C TYR A 167 -10.89 -9.03 -0.66
N THR A 168 -10.80 -7.82 -0.12
CA THR A 168 -9.89 -7.50 0.99
C THR A 168 -10.29 -8.29 2.24
N ASP A 169 -9.35 -9.06 2.79
CA ASP A 169 -9.49 -9.68 4.11
C ASP A 169 -8.95 -8.71 5.18
N TRP A 170 -9.87 -8.10 5.90
CA TRP A 170 -9.56 -7.09 6.91
C TRP A 170 -8.80 -7.66 8.12
N LYS A 171 -8.97 -8.96 8.41
CA LYS A 171 -8.21 -9.63 9.46
C LYS A 171 -6.72 -9.70 9.12
N ILE A 172 -6.40 -10.02 7.85
CA ILE A 172 -5.02 -10.06 7.37
C ILE A 172 -4.42 -8.64 7.36
N VAL A 173 -5.21 -7.61 7.00
CA VAL A 173 -4.77 -6.20 7.07
C VAL A 173 -4.47 -5.79 8.52
N GLN A 174 -5.33 -6.19 9.47
CA GLN A 174 -5.11 -5.93 10.91
C GLN A 174 -3.83 -6.60 11.42
N ASP A 175 -3.60 -7.85 11.06
CA ASP A 175 -2.40 -8.59 11.48
C ASP A 175 -1.13 -7.98 10.86
N PHE A 176 -1.21 -7.46 9.63
CA PHE A 176 -0.14 -6.68 9.04
C PHE A 176 0.13 -5.37 9.80
N ALA A 177 -0.92 -4.62 10.19
CA ALA A 177 -0.77 -3.40 10.97
C ALA A 177 -0.02 -3.64 12.29
N LYS A 178 -0.31 -4.75 12.99
CA LYS A 178 0.41 -5.16 14.21
C LYS A 178 1.88 -5.46 13.93
N LYS A 179 2.19 -6.19 12.84
CA LYS A 179 3.59 -6.46 12.42
C LYS A 179 4.31 -5.16 12.10
N PHE A 180 3.67 -4.26 11.38
CA PHE A 180 4.23 -2.95 11.05
C PHE A 180 4.46 -2.09 12.30
N ALA A 181 3.54 -2.12 13.27
CA ALA A 181 3.71 -1.42 14.54
C ALA A 181 4.94 -1.88 15.33
N SER A 182 5.34 -3.16 15.18
CA SER A 182 6.47 -3.77 15.89
C SER A 182 7.82 -3.61 15.18
N LEU A 183 7.86 -3.13 13.92
CA LEU A 183 9.12 -2.75 13.27
C LEU A 183 9.82 -1.64 14.06
#